data_ec566502a530a1062ca516a860b31e4e
#
_entry.id   ec566502a530a1062ca516a860b31e4e
#
_cell.length_a   1.000
_cell.length_b   1.000
_cell.length_c   1.000
_cell.angle_alpha   90.00
_cell.angle_beta   90.00
_cell.angle_gamma   90.00
#
_symmetry.space_group_name_H-M   'P 1'
#
loop_
_entity.id
_entity.type
_entity.pdbx_description
1 polymer ?
#
loop_
_entity_poly.entity_id
_entity_poly.type
_entity_poly.pdbx_seq_one_letter_code
_entity_poly.pdbx_strand_id
1 'polypeptide(L)'
;SLWIGDLQYWMDESYLSNAFAPMGQQVTSVKVIRNKQSGHSEGYGFIEFQSHAAAEYALANFNGRMMLNVDQLFKLNWASSG
;
A
#
# COMPACT_ATOMS: atom_id res chain seq x y z
N SER A 1 -8.18 2.18 -6.63
CA SER A 1 -7.43 1.90 -5.40
C SER A 1 -6.84 0.50 -5.42
N LEU A 2 -5.74 0.33 -4.72
CA LEU A 2 -5.17 -0.99 -4.49
C LEU A 2 -5.24 -1.33 -3.01
N TRP A 3 -5.46 -2.61 -2.74
CA TRP A 3 -5.33 -3.19 -1.41
C TRP A 3 -3.88 -3.65 -1.23
N ILE A 4 -3.33 -3.38 -0.05
CA ILE A 4 -1.99 -3.87 0.32
C ILE A 4 -2.11 -4.64 1.62
N GLY A 5 -1.55 -5.86 1.64
CA GLY A 5 -1.65 -6.74 2.79
C GLY A 5 -0.32 -7.15 3.37
N ASP A 6 -0.38 -7.99 4.39
CA ASP A 6 0.79 -8.50 5.11
C ASP A 6 1.66 -7.37 5.68
N LEU A 7 1.02 -6.29 6.12
CA LEU A 7 1.74 -5.18 6.74
C LEU A 7 2.16 -5.54 8.16
N GLN A 8 3.41 -5.26 8.48
CA GLN A 8 3.88 -5.39 9.85
C GLN A 8 3.37 -4.21 10.68
N TYR A 9 3.36 -4.37 12.00
CA TYR A 9 2.76 -3.39 12.90
C TYR A 9 3.38 -1.99 12.78
N TRP A 10 4.64 -1.90 12.37
CA TRP A 10 5.36 -0.61 12.25
C TRP A 10 5.20 0.03 10.88
N MET A 11 4.62 -0.68 9.92
CA MET A 11 4.42 -0.16 8.56
C MET A 11 3.23 0.78 8.54
N ASP A 12 3.52 2.07 8.52
CA ASP A 12 2.51 3.12 8.53
C ASP A 12 2.42 3.82 7.18
N GLU A 13 1.62 4.87 7.13
CA GLU A 13 1.42 5.62 5.89
C GLU A 13 2.72 6.23 5.37
N SER A 14 3.57 6.72 6.28
CA SER A 14 4.87 7.26 5.89
C SER A 14 5.75 6.22 5.23
N TYR A 15 5.80 5.02 5.81
CA TYR A 15 6.58 3.94 5.23
C TYR A 15 6.07 3.58 3.83
N LEU A 16 4.76 3.44 3.68
CA LEU A 16 4.18 3.08 2.39
C LEU A 16 4.36 4.18 1.35
N SER A 17 4.24 5.43 1.76
CA SER A 17 4.52 6.55 0.86
C SER A 17 5.94 6.51 0.34
N ASN A 18 6.90 6.19 1.21
CA ASN A 18 8.30 6.06 0.81
C ASN A 18 8.51 4.85 -0.10
N ALA A 19 7.82 3.75 0.19
CA ALA A 19 7.93 2.54 -0.63
C ALA A 19 7.43 2.76 -2.05
N PHE A 20 6.44 3.66 -2.22
CA PHE A 20 5.90 4.00 -3.53
C PHE A 20 6.48 5.32 -4.08
N ALA A 21 7.54 5.83 -3.48
CA ALA A 21 8.16 7.09 -3.91
C ALA A 21 8.48 7.15 -5.41
N PRO A 22 8.92 6.05 -6.07
CA PRO A 22 9.18 6.11 -7.50
C PRO A 22 7.96 6.51 -8.35
N MET A 23 6.75 6.34 -7.83
CA MET A 23 5.54 6.75 -8.53
C MET A 23 5.20 8.23 -8.33
N GLY A 24 5.79 8.85 -7.32
CA GLY A 24 5.64 10.28 -7.07
C GLY A 24 4.18 10.69 -6.88
N GLN A 25 3.77 11.70 -7.63
CA GLN A 25 2.43 12.28 -7.52
C GLN A 25 1.31 11.37 -8.00
N GLN A 26 1.62 10.24 -8.61
CA GLN A 26 0.60 9.29 -9.04
C GLN A 26 -0.08 8.63 -7.85
N VAL A 27 0.57 8.59 -6.70
CA VAL A 27 -0.05 8.14 -5.44
C VAL A 27 -0.68 9.37 -4.78
N THR A 28 -2.00 9.33 -4.60
CA THR A 28 -2.74 10.47 -4.05
C THR A 28 -3.03 10.32 -2.56
N SER A 29 -3.13 9.08 -2.09
CA SER A 29 -3.47 8.84 -0.69
C SER A 29 -3.02 7.45 -0.27
N VAL A 30 -2.60 7.31 0.98
CA VAL A 30 -2.23 6.04 1.57
C VAL A 30 -2.94 5.94 2.92
N LYS A 31 -3.55 4.79 3.18
CA LYS A 31 -4.26 4.59 4.44
C LYS A 31 -3.98 3.18 4.96
N VAL A 32 -3.49 3.11 6.19
CA VAL A 32 -3.33 1.84 6.91
C VAL A 32 -4.54 1.69 7.83
N ILE A 33 -5.20 0.54 7.74
CA ILE A 33 -6.39 0.28 8.55
C ILE A 33 -5.95 -0.14 9.96
N ARG A 34 -6.54 0.52 10.96
CA ARG A 34 -6.19 0.29 12.35
C ARG A 34 -7.42 -0.06 13.16
N ASN A 35 -7.21 -0.84 14.22
CA ASN A 35 -8.26 -1.16 15.16
C ASN A 35 -8.64 0.09 15.94
N LYS A 36 -9.93 0.39 16.02
CA LYS A 36 -10.41 1.61 16.66
C LYS A 36 -10.17 1.64 18.16
N GLN A 37 -10.14 0.47 18.79
CA GLN A 37 -9.97 0.37 20.24
C GLN A 37 -8.51 0.40 20.64
N SER A 38 -7.68 -0.37 19.95
CA SER A 38 -6.27 -0.51 20.31
C SER A 38 -5.34 0.44 19.55
N GLY A 39 -5.77 0.93 18.38
CA GLY A 39 -4.92 1.72 17.49
C GLY A 39 -3.89 0.92 16.72
N HIS A 40 -3.89 -0.40 16.89
CA HIS A 40 -2.92 -1.25 16.21
C HIS A 40 -3.33 -1.49 14.76
N SER A 41 -2.32 -1.64 13.90
CA SER A 41 -2.54 -1.94 12.49
C SER A 41 -3.26 -3.29 12.34
N GLU A 42 -4.24 -3.33 11.46
CA GLU A 42 -4.91 -4.58 11.11
C GLU A 42 -4.11 -5.39 10.10
N GLY A 43 -2.94 -4.91 9.70
CA GLY A 43 -2.07 -5.62 8.79
C GLY A 43 -2.39 -5.40 7.31
N TYR A 44 -3.24 -4.44 7.00
CA TYR A 44 -3.55 -4.12 5.61
C TYR A 44 -3.94 -2.65 5.47
N GLY A 45 -3.98 -2.19 4.24
CA GLY A 45 -4.35 -0.82 3.95
C GLY A 45 -4.76 -0.65 2.50
N PHE A 46 -4.93 0.62 2.11
CA PHE A 46 -5.36 0.97 0.76
C PHE A 46 -4.50 2.10 0.24
N ILE A 47 -4.22 2.05 -1.06
CA ILE A 47 -3.46 3.09 -1.73
C ILE A 47 -4.29 3.61 -2.87
N GLU A 48 -4.50 4.92 -2.89
CA GLU A 48 -5.25 5.57 -3.96
C GLU A 48 -4.29 6.20 -4.95
N PHE A 49 -4.63 6.09 -6.22
CA PHE A 49 -3.80 6.58 -7.31
C PHE A 49 -4.55 7.64 -8.10
N GLN A 50 -3.79 8.45 -8.84
CA GLN A 50 -4.31 9.54 -9.63
C GLN A 50 -5.23 9.07 -10.76
N SER A 51 -5.00 7.83 -11.23
CA SER A 51 -5.78 7.27 -12.33
C SER A 51 -5.81 5.74 -12.22
N HIS A 52 -6.73 5.12 -12.94
CA HIS A 52 -6.77 3.67 -13.04
C HIS A 52 -5.46 3.13 -13.64
N ALA A 53 -4.94 3.82 -14.64
CA ALA A 53 -3.69 3.41 -15.29
C ALA A 53 -2.52 3.43 -14.29
N ALA A 54 -2.46 4.41 -13.40
CA ALA A 54 -1.42 4.47 -12.38
C ALA A 54 -1.53 3.30 -11.40
N ALA A 55 -2.76 2.97 -10.99
CA ALA A 55 -2.99 1.82 -10.10
C ALA A 55 -2.60 0.52 -10.79
N GLU A 56 -2.95 0.36 -12.06
CA GLU A 56 -2.60 -0.82 -12.83
C GLU A 56 -1.08 -0.96 -12.96
N TYR A 57 -0.40 0.14 -13.22
CA TYR A 57 1.06 0.15 -13.29
C TYR A 57 1.67 -0.32 -11.97
N ALA A 58 1.17 0.21 -10.87
CA ALA A 58 1.67 -0.16 -9.54
C ALA A 58 1.46 -1.65 -9.26
N LEU A 59 0.26 -2.15 -9.56
CA LEU A 59 -0.03 -3.56 -9.37
C LEU A 59 0.90 -4.43 -10.20
N ALA A 60 1.13 -4.07 -11.46
CA ALA A 60 1.96 -4.87 -12.35
C ALA A 60 3.45 -4.82 -11.97
N ASN A 61 3.92 -3.70 -11.45
CA ASN A 61 5.35 -3.48 -11.25
C ASN A 61 5.83 -3.61 -9.81
N PHE A 62 4.96 -3.50 -8.83
CA PHE A 62 5.35 -3.59 -7.41
C PHE A 62 4.95 -4.91 -6.77
N ASN A 63 3.83 -5.49 -7.20
CA ASN A 63 3.37 -6.74 -6.59
C ASN A 63 4.40 -7.84 -6.77
N GLY A 64 4.77 -8.50 -5.68
CA GLY A 64 5.75 -9.57 -5.70
C GLY A 64 7.20 -9.09 -5.65
N ARG A 65 7.43 -7.78 -5.60
CA ARG A 65 8.78 -7.23 -5.40
C ARG A 65 9.07 -7.05 -3.93
N MET A 66 10.36 -6.95 -3.60
CA MET A 66 10.76 -6.67 -2.22
C MET A 66 10.32 -5.28 -1.79
N MET A 67 9.77 -5.22 -0.60
CA MET A 67 9.42 -3.93 0.01
C MET A 67 10.67 -3.19 0.45
N LEU A 68 10.50 -1.89 0.73
CA LEU A 68 11.60 -1.01 1.07
C LEU A 68 12.27 -1.44 2.38
N ASN A 69 13.57 -1.74 2.31
CA ASN A 69 14.43 -2.03 3.45
C ASN A 69 14.02 -3.24 4.29
N VAL A 70 13.20 -4.14 3.75
CA VAL A 70 12.80 -5.35 4.47
C VAL A 70 12.84 -6.55 3.51
N ASP A 71 12.97 -7.73 4.09
CA ASP A 71 12.97 -8.99 3.35
C ASP A 71 11.55 -9.53 3.25
N GLN A 72 10.68 -8.75 2.64
CA GLN A 72 9.27 -9.06 2.50
C GLN A 72 8.76 -8.55 1.16
N LEU A 73 7.93 -9.33 0.49
CA LEU A 73 7.38 -8.96 -0.81
C LEU A 73 6.10 -8.13 -0.66
N PHE A 74 5.91 -7.20 -1.61
CA PHE A 74 4.62 -6.52 -1.72
C PHE A 74 3.52 -7.52 -2.02
N LYS A 75 2.41 -7.36 -1.33
CA LYS A 75 1.20 -8.13 -1.59
C LYS A 75 0.08 -7.17 -1.94
N LEU A 76 -0.14 -7.00 -3.23
CA LEU A 76 -1.09 -6.02 -3.76
C LEU A 76 -2.21 -6.73 -4.50
N ASN A 77 -3.39 -6.12 -4.47
CA ASN A 77 -4.53 -6.58 -5.26
C ASN A 77 -5.45 -5.40 -5.50
N TRP A 78 -6.40 -5.56 -6.42
CA TRP A 78 -7.42 -4.55 -6.62
C TRP A 78 -8.27 -4.43 -5.37
N ALA A 79 -8.51 -3.20 -4.94
CA ALA A 79 -9.42 -2.97 -3.84
C ALA A 79 -10.84 -3.16 -4.35
N SER A 80 -11.60 -3.98 -3.65
CA SER A 80 -12.99 -4.19 -3.98
C SER A 80 -13.78 -2.99 -3.45
N SER A 81 -14.14 -2.09 -4.30
CA SER A 81 -14.94 -0.94 -3.92
C SER A 81 -16.40 -1.31 -4.04
N GLY A 82 -16.83 -2.11 -3.19
CA GLY A 82 -18.19 -2.64 -3.18
C GLY A 82 -19.26 -1.84 -3.83
#